data_b74efad80b04d8722a8d657629cfb874
#
_entry.id   b74efad80b04d8722a8d657629cfb874
#
_cell.length_a   1.000
_cell.length_b   1.000
_cell.length_c   1.000
_cell.angle_alpha   90.00
_cell.angle_beta   90.00
_cell.angle_gamma   90.00
#
_symmetry.space_group_name_H-M   'P 1'
#
loop_
_entity.id
_entity.type
_entity.pdbx_description
1 polymer ?
#
loop_
_entity_poly.entity_id
_entity_poly.type
_entity_poly.pdbx_seq_one_letter_code
_entity_poly.pdbx_strand_id
1 'polypeptide(L)'
;DCMCRILQKIGATVTKTGHEICVDASGALQSRLPAEEVVRMRSSIVLTGALLGRLGQASFCDPGGCVIGDRPIDLHLKVFARFGCQIRREDDNFLTVFAKRLNGVQIRFPFSSVGATQNAILCAVCAKGETVLTGCAKEPEVVSLCRFLNGAGAKIEGAGSKTIRIEGVKKLCSTEFSIDADRIVAGTCLIGVLAAGGEAFLRQAPTGQLTAVIAVAKKMGAQIVPDSEGLLVKRAG
;
A
#
# COMPACT_ATOMS: atom_id res chain seq x y z
N ASP A 1 12.85 -7.39 3.79
CA ASP A 1 14.09 -6.90 4.41
C ASP A 1 14.32 -5.39 4.23
N CYS A 2 14.02 -4.77 3.06
CA CYS A 2 14.21 -3.32 2.87
C CYS A 2 13.33 -2.48 3.80
N MET A 3 12.02 -2.80 3.91
CA MET A 3 11.11 -2.12 4.84
C MET A 3 11.59 -2.23 6.30
N CYS A 4 12.08 -3.40 6.72
CA CYS A 4 12.61 -3.57 8.07
C CYS A 4 13.79 -2.61 8.34
N ARG A 5 14.72 -2.47 7.38
CA ARG A 5 15.83 -1.52 7.51
C ARG A 5 15.35 -0.07 7.57
N ILE A 6 14.35 0.31 6.76
CA ILE A 6 13.77 1.65 6.84
C ILE A 6 13.21 1.89 8.24
N LEU A 7 12.41 0.96 8.75
CA LEU A 7 11.80 1.07 10.07
C LEU A 7 12.84 1.16 11.18
N GLN A 8 13.91 0.35 11.12
CA GLN A 8 15.03 0.43 12.08
C GLN A 8 15.73 1.79 12.03
N LYS A 9 16.03 2.28 10.81
CA LYS A 9 16.72 3.56 10.63
C LYS A 9 15.91 4.77 11.06
N ILE A 10 14.59 4.68 11.06
CA ILE A 10 13.73 5.73 11.61
C ILE A 10 13.46 5.55 13.11
N GLY A 11 14.04 4.56 13.77
CA GLY A 11 14.01 4.42 15.23
C GLY A 11 13.06 3.33 15.76
N ALA A 12 12.42 2.52 14.92
CA ALA A 12 11.68 1.36 15.38
C ALA A 12 12.63 0.20 15.72
N THR A 13 12.28 -0.58 16.73
CA THR A 13 12.96 -1.85 17.01
C THR A 13 12.33 -2.94 16.15
N VAL A 14 13.14 -3.60 15.32
CA VAL A 14 12.68 -4.70 14.46
C VAL A 14 13.46 -5.95 14.79
N THR A 15 12.76 -6.99 15.24
CA THR A 15 13.32 -8.32 15.51
C THR A 15 12.73 -9.33 14.53
N LYS A 16 13.55 -10.29 14.09
CA LYS A 16 13.15 -11.36 13.19
C LYS A 16 13.53 -12.70 13.79
N THR A 17 12.54 -13.58 13.98
CA THR A 17 12.71 -14.91 14.51
C THR A 17 12.03 -15.90 13.57
N GLY A 18 12.83 -16.65 12.79
CA GLY A 18 12.28 -17.54 11.77
C GLY A 18 11.47 -16.77 10.71
N HIS A 19 10.18 -17.05 10.64
CA HIS A 19 9.24 -16.38 9.72
C HIS A 19 8.49 -15.20 10.35
N GLU A 20 8.70 -14.94 11.63
CA GLU A 20 8.04 -13.85 12.33
C GLU A 20 8.89 -12.58 12.33
N ILE A 21 8.24 -11.45 12.16
CA ILE A 21 8.83 -10.12 12.25
C ILE A 21 8.04 -9.34 13.30
N CYS A 22 8.71 -8.94 14.36
CA CYS A 22 8.14 -8.04 15.36
C CYS A 22 8.68 -6.63 15.12
N VAL A 23 7.76 -5.65 15.06
CA VAL A 23 8.09 -4.23 14.91
C VAL A 23 7.55 -3.47 16.10
N ASP A 24 8.43 -2.93 16.92
CA ASP A 24 8.06 -2.01 17.99
C ASP A 24 8.44 -0.58 17.59
N ALA A 25 7.42 0.22 17.39
CA ALA A 25 7.54 1.63 17.05
C ALA A 25 7.08 2.54 18.19
N SER A 26 7.04 2.07 19.43
CA SER A 26 6.62 2.84 20.64
C SER A 26 7.61 3.94 21.00
N GLY A 27 8.88 3.80 20.64
CA GLY A 27 9.94 4.76 20.89
C GLY A 27 9.84 6.04 20.05
N ALA A 28 10.84 6.90 20.20
CA ALA A 28 10.95 8.14 19.42
C ALA A 28 11.32 7.80 17.96
N LEU A 29 10.40 8.08 17.05
CA LEU A 29 10.64 7.90 15.62
C LEU A 29 11.18 9.17 14.98
N GLN A 30 12.04 8.99 13.97
CA GLN A 30 12.49 10.06 13.09
C GLN A 30 11.51 10.23 11.92
N SER A 31 11.29 11.47 11.51
CA SER A 31 10.42 11.79 10.37
C SER A 31 11.13 11.69 9.02
N ARG A 32 12.47 11.53 9.01
CA ARG A 32 13.28 11.48 7.79
C ARG A 32 13.55 10.04 7.39
N LEU A 33 13.08 9.66 6.20
CA LEU A 33 13.32 8.34 5.64
C LEU A 33 14.76 8.21 5.11
N PRO A 34 15.43 7.06 5.26
CA PRO A 34 16.80 6.86 4.79
C PRO A 34 16.86 6.78 3.26
N ALA A 35 17.58 7.70 2.60
CA ALA A 35 17.66 7.80 1.15
C ALA A 35 18.10 6.49 0.48
N GLU A 36 19.14 5.86 1.00
CA GLU A 36 19.73 4.62 0.46
C GLU A 36 18.72 3.44 0.39
N GLU A 37 17.73 3.40 1.28
CA GLU A 37 16.69 2.39 1.29
C GLU A 37 15.46 2.83 0.47
N VAL A 38 15.12 4.12 0.51
CA VAL A 38 13.99 4.70 -0.24
C VAL A 38 14.18 4.51 -1.74
N VAL A 39 15.39 4.73 -2.27
CA VAL A 39 15.69 4.55 -3.69
C VAL A 39 15.61 3.08 -4.15
N ARG A 40 15.58 2.12 -3.22
CA ARG A 40 15.47 0.68 -3.51
C ARG A 40 14.03 0.18 -3.50
N MET A 41 13.10 0.92 -2.91
CA MET A 41 11.74 0.43 -2.69
C MET A 41 10.69 1.51 -2.93
N ARG A 42 9.96 1.40 -4.03
CA ARG A 42 8.91 2.36 -4.40
C ARG A 42 7.83 2.54 -3.33
N SER A 43 7.40 1.45 -2.69
CA SER A 43 6.37 1.49 -1.66
C SER A 43 6.79 2.23 -0.38
N SER A 44 8.06 2.61 -0.23
CA SER A 44 8.52 3.46 0.88
C SER A 44 7.75 4.77 0.99
N ILE A 45 7.25 5.32 -0.14
CA ILE A 45 6.43 6.55 -0.16
C ILE A 45 5.15 6.43 0.70
N VAL A 46 4.63 5.23 0.91
CA VAL A 46 3.41 5.01 1.71
C VAL A 46 3.66 5.31 3.19
N LEU A 47 4.90 5.16 3.67
CA LEU A 47 5.26 5.55 5.04
C LEU A 47 5.06 7.03 5.30
N THR A 48 5.10 7.89 4.27
CA THR A 48 4.89 9.33 4.41
C THR A 48 3.53 9.64 5.03
N GLY A 49 2.45 9.00 4.56
CA GLY A 49 1.12 9.17 5.13
C GLY A 49 1.02 8.75 6.59
N ALA A 50 1.65 7.62 6.95
CA ALA A 50 1.69 7.12 8.32
C ALA A 50 2.49 8.04 9.24
N LEU A 51 3.66 8.54 8.81
CA LEU A 51 4.48 9.48 9.57
C LEU A 51 3.77 10.83 9.76
N LEU A 52 3.11 11.33 8.72
CA LEU A 52 2.31 12.56 8.82
C LEU A 52 1.18 12.41 9.86
N GLY A 53 0.46 11.28 9.84
CA GLY A 53 -0.58 11.00 10.82
C GLY A 53 -0.04 10.90 12.26
N ARG A 54 1.16 10.38 12.44
CA ARG A 54 1.75 10.14 13.75
C ARG A 54 2.61 11.30 14.27
N LEU A 55 3.47 11.87 13.42
CA LEU A 55 4.48 12.85 13.79
C LEU A 55 4.16 14.27 13.29
N GLY A 56 3.17 14.40 12.40
CA GLY A 56 2.88 15.67 11.72
C GLY A 56 3.92 16.08 10.66
N GLN A 57 4.95 15.26 10.44
CA GLN A 57 6.03 15.54 9.51
C GLN A 57 6.58 14.26 8.90
N ALA A 58 6.99 14.33 7.63
CA ALA A 58 7.76 13.30 6.96
C ALA A 58 8.72 13.93 5.94
N SER A 59 9.96 13.43 5.87
CA SER A 59 10.96 13.85 4.88
C SER A 59 11.42 12.62 4.09
N PHE A 60 11.44 12.73 2.77
CA PHE A 60 11.80 11.63 1.87
C PHE A 60 12.41 12.16 0.57
N CYS A 61 13.25 11.36 -0.07
CA CYS A 61 13.73 11.57 -1.44
C CYS A 61 12.85 10.82 -2.44
N ASP A 62 13.09 10.99 -3.73
CA ASP A 62 12.35 10.27 -4.77
C ASP A 62 12.48 8.75 -4.57
N PRO A 63 11.34 8.03 -4.39
CA PRO A 63 11.37 6.59 -4.19
C PRO A 63 11.70 5.87 -5.51
N GLY A 64 12.75 5.06 -5.47
CA GLY A 64 13.22 4.25 -6.59
C GLY A 64 12.62 2.85 -6.66
N GLY A 65 13.44 1.87 -7.02
CA GLY A 65 13.09 0.44 -6.96
C GLY A 65 12.24 -0.09 -8.12
N CYS A 66 11.88 0.73 -9.11
CA CYS A 66 11.14 0.28 -10.29
C CYS A 66 11.50 1.12 -11.52
N VAL A 67 12.16 0.50 -12.48
CA VAL A 67 12.66 1.15 -13.70
C VAL A 67 11.74 0.94 -14.93
N ILE A 68 10.43 0.73 -14.73
CA ILE A 68 9.48 0.45 -15.81
C ILE A 68 8.96 1.75 -16.48
N GLY A 69 9.53 2.91 -16.17
CA GLY A 69 9.14 4.22 -16.67
C GLY A 69 8.89 5.24 -15.56
N ASP A 70 8.57 6.46 -16.00
CA ASP A 70 8.31 7.57 -15.07
C ASP A 70 7.11 7.28 -14.18
N ARG A 71 7.33 7.35 -12.87
CA ARG A 71 6.29 7.21 -11.85
C ARG A 71 6.31 8.43 -10.93
N PRO A 72 5.80 9.56 -11.37
CA PRO A 72 5.81 10.78 -10.60
C PRO A 72 5.06 10.62 -9.27
N ILE A 73 5.50 11.35 -8.27
CA ILE A 73 4.89 11.38 -6.93
C ILE A 73 3.91 12.56 -6.76
N ASP A 74 3.61 13.26 -7.84
CA ASP A 74 2.79 14.47 -7.86
C ASP A 74 1.40 14.27 -7.24
N LEU A 75 0.77 13.10 -7.45
CA LEU A 75 -0.51 12.79 -6.80
C LEU A 75 -0.37 12.66 -5.28
N HIS A 76 0.72 12.09 -4.79
CA HIS A 76 0.99 12.03 -3.35
C HIS A 76 1.15 13.44 -2.77
N LEU A 77 1.93 14.29 -3.44
CA LEU A 77 2.12 15.68 -3.01
C LEU A 77 0.80 16.47 -3.02
N LYS A 78 -0.03 16.30 -4.06
CA LYS A 78 -1.38 16.89 -4.13
C LYS A 78 -2.26 16.42 -2.97
N VAL A 79 -2.21 15.13 -2.61
CA VAL A 79 -2.93 14.58 -1.45
C VAL A 79 -2.48 15.28 -0.17
N PHE A 80 -1.19 15.36 0.10
CA PHE A 80 -0.67 16.00 1.31
C PHE A 80 -1.03 17.48 1.38
N ALA A 81 -0.90 18.20 0.27
CA ALA A 81 -1.32 19.62 0.19
C ALA A 81 -2.81 19.81 0.50
N ARG A 82 -3.69 18.90 0.03
CA ARG A 82 -5.12 18.94 0.33
C ARG A 82 -5.40 18.76 1.82
N PHE A 83 -4.63 17.93 2.55
CA PHE A 83 -4.73 17.81 4.01
C PHE A 83 -4.18 19.02 4.79
N GLY A 84 -3.70 20.05 4.08
CA GLY A 84 -3.14 21.26 4.67
C GLY A 84 -1.66 21.19 4.98
N CYS A 85 -0.96 20.19 4.44
CA CYS A 85 0.48 20.10 4.61
C CYS A 85 1.20 21.15 3.77
N GLN A 86 2.25 21.74 4.36
CA GLN A 86 3.26 22.49 3.63
C GLN A 86 4.30 21.52 3.07
N ILE A 87 4.78 21.79 1.87
CA ILE A 87 5.78 20.99 1.18
C ILE A 87 6.98 21.87 0.89
N ARG A 88 8.15 21.45 1.35
CA ARG A 88 9.42 22.13 1.13
C ARG A 88 10.41 21.20 0.48
N ARG A 89 11.07 21.66 -0.58
CA ARG A 89 12.24 20.99 -1.15
C ARG A 89 13.48 21.45 -0.40
N GLU A 90 14.32 20.49 -0.03
CA GLU A 90 15.60 20.73 0.62
C GLU A 90 16.75 20.65 -0.41
N ASP A 91 17.93 21.17 -0.06
CA ASP A 91 19.08 21.27 -0.97
C ASP A 91 19.64 19.88 -1.37
N ASP A 92 19.37 18.85 -0.58
CA ASP A 92 19.83 17.48 -0.79
C ASP A 92 18.82 16.58 -1.54
N ASN A 93 17.94 17.18 -2.34
CA ASN A 93 16.87 16.49 -3.07
C ASN A 93 15.79 15.83 -2.19
N PHE A 94 15.73 16.15 -0.90
CA PHE A 94 14.63 15.75 -0.05
C PHE A 94 13.42 16.66 -0.22
N LEU A 95 12.25 16.06 -0.05
CA LEU A 95 10.98 16.75 0.15
C LEU A 95 10.56 16.57 1.60
N THR A 96 10.37 17.66 2.30
CA THR A 96 9.78 17.68 3.65
C THR A 96 8.35 18.12 3.56
N VAL A 97 7.45 17.29 4.08
CA VAL A 97 6.01 17.54 4.17
C VAL A 97 5.65 17.62 5.64
N PHE A 98 4.94 18.69 6.04
CA PHE A 98 4.58 18.88 7.44
C PHE A 98 3.27 19.64 7.62
N ALA A 99 2.57 19.33 8.70
CA ALA A 99 1.36 20.02 9.14
C ALA A 99 1.26 19.98 10.66
N LYS A 100 0.82 21.08 11.28
CA LYS A 100 0.48 21.10 12.72
C LYS A 100 -0.67 20.15 13.03
N ARG A 101 -1.59 20.00 12.07
CA ARG A 101 -2.77 19.14 12.18
C ARG A 101 -3.30 18.82 10.79
N LEU A 102 -3.65 17.56 10.58
CA LEU A 102 -4.38 17.14 9.41
C LEU A 102 -5.88 17.39 9.63
N ASN A 103 -6.55 17.94 8.63
CA ASN A 103 -7.99 18.17 8.64
C ASN A 103 -8.67 17.37 7.56
N GLY A 104 -9.90 16.91 7.84
CA GLY A 104 -10.72 16.21 6.87
C GLY A 104 -10.98 17.09 5.63
N VAL A 105 -10.97 16.45 4.46
CA VAL A 105 -11.03 17.14 3.16
C VAL A 105 -11.76 16.32 2.11
N GLN A 106 -12.19 16.98 1.05
CA GLN A 106 -12.65 16.32 -0.16
C GLN A 106 -11.52 16.27 -1.19
N ILE A 107 -11.18 15.07 -1.65
CA ILE A 107 -10.15 14.83 -2.66
C ILE A 107 -10.78 14.09 -3.83
N ARG A 108 -10.61 14.62 -5.04
CA ARG A 108 -10.94 13.95 -6.29
C ARG A 108 -9.67 13.59 -7.02
N PHE A 109 -9.44 12.28 -7.21
CA PHE A 109 -8.35 11.79 -8.02
C PHE A 109 -8.68 11.94 -9.51
N PRO A 110 -7.81 12.52 -10.34
CA PRO A 110 -8.02 12.63 -11.78
C PRO A 110 -7.98 11.27 -12.47
N PHE A 111 -7.21 10.35 -11.92
CA PHE A 111 -7.13 8.93 -12.28
C PHE A 111 -6.79 8.10 -11.05
N SER A 112 -7.09 6.79 -11.12
CA SER A 112 -6.85 5.86 -10.03
C SER A 112 -5.35 5.68 -9.77
N SER A 113 -4.94 5.83 -8.51
CA SER A 113 -3.57 5.59 -8.04
C SER A 113 -3.61 4.87 -6.70
N VAL A 114 -3.08 3.65 -6.65
CA VAL A 114 -3.05 2.82 -5.43
C VAL A 114 -2.29 3.54 -4.32
N GLY A 115 -1.03 3.92 -4.56
CA GLY A 115 -0.19 4.54 -3.55
C GLY A 115 -0.71 5.89 -3.04
N ALA A 116 -1.24 6.75 -3.95
CA ALA A 116 -1.83 8.02 -3.53
C ALA A 116 -3.13 7.81 -2.72
N THR A 117 -3.95 6.81 -3.08
CA THR A 117 -5.14 6.43 -2.30
C THR A 117 -4.74 5.91 -0.92
N GLN A 118 -3.73 5.05 -0.82
CA GLN A 118 -3.22 4.55 0.47
C GLN A 118 -2.71 5.69 1.36
N ASN A 119 -1.91 6.61 0.82
CA ASN A 119 -1.45 7.79 1.57
C ASN A 119 -2.61 8.69 2.02
N ALA A 120 -3.62 8.88 1.17
CA ALA A 120 -4.81 9.65 1.55
C ALA A 120 -5.57 8.98 2.70
N ILE A 121 -5.73 7.65 2.67
CA ILE A 121 -6.38 6.88 3.74
C ILE A 121 -5.59 7.02 5.05
N LEU A 122 -4.26 6.84 5.01
CA LEU A 122 -3.40 6.93 6.20
C LEU A 122 -3.43 8.33 6.84
N CYS A 123 -3.43 9.39 6.02
CA CYS A 123 -3.60 10.76 6.51
C CYS A 123 -5.01 10.98 7.09
N ALA A 124 -6.05 10.50 6.40
CA ALA A 124 -7.44 10.72 6.77
C ALA A 124 -7.82 10.08 8.11
N VAL A 125 -7.31 8.88 8.38
CA VAL A 125 -7.59 8.17 9.65
C VAL A 125 -7.16 8.98 10.86
N CYS A 126 -6.10 9.79 10.74
CA CYS A 126 -5.59 10.65 11.81
C CYS A 126 -6.06 12.11 11.68
N ALA A 127 -6.79 12.48 10.62
CA ALA A 127 -7.25 13.84 10.40
C ALA A 127 -8.44 14.20 11.30
N LYS A 128 -8.63 15.49 11.58
CA LYS A 128 -9.83 15.95 12.28
C LYS A 128 -11.00 16.11 11.33
N GLY A 129 -12.11 15.40 11.58
CA GLY A 129 -13.32 15.47 10.78
C GLY A 129 -13.38 14.44 9.68
N GLU A 130 -14.30 14.62 8.74
CA GLU A 130 -14.56 13.68 7.65
C GLU A 130 -13.68 13.98 6.42
N THR A 131 -13.16 12.92 5.81
CA THR A 131 -12.52 12.95 4.50
C THR A 131 -13.35 12.17 3.50
N VAL A 132 -13.58 12.73 2.31
CA VAL A 132 -14.24 12.06 1.20
C VAL A 132 -13.27 11.99 0.02
N LEU A 133 -12.92 10.78 -0.36
CA LEU A 133 -12.05 10.49 -1.50
C LEU A 133 -12.90 9.99 -2.66
N THR A 134 -12.75 10.57 -3.86
CA THR A 134 -13.44 10.13 -5.08
C THR A 134 -12.45 9.83 -6.19
N GLY A 135 -12.79 8.86 -7.07
CA GLY A 135 -11.85 8.36 -8.09
C GLY A 135 -10.76 7.45 -7.52
N CYS A 136 -11.01 6.85 -6.36
CA CYS A 136 -10.06 6.00 -5.65
C CYS A 136 -9.66 4.76 -6.44
N ALA A 137 -8.48 4.25 -6.12
CA ALA A 137 -8.04 2.90 -6.44
C ALA A 137 -8.95 1.88 -5.72
N LYS A 138 -9.29 0.79 -6.42
CA LYS A 138 -10.19 -0.25 -5.92
C LYS A 138 -9.47 -1.58 -5.69
N GLU A 139 -8.19 -1.60 -5.94
CA GLU A 139 -7.34 -2.77 -5.89
C GLU A 139 -7.43 -3.44 -4.51
N PRO A 140 -7.33 -4.77 -4.47
CA PRO A 140 -7.44 -5.55 -3.23
C PRO A 140 -6.53 -5.03 -2.10
N GLU A 141 -5.36 -4.51 -2.42
CA GLU A 141 -4.41 -3.96 -1.46
C GLU A 141 -4.94 -2.71 -0.74
N VAL A 142 -5.77 -1.92 -1.42
CA VAL A 142 -6.45 -0.76 -0.81
C VAL A 142 -7.57 -1.23 0.11
N VAL A 143 -8.33 -2.23 -0.34
CA VAL A 143 -9.43 -2.84 0.45
C VAL A 143 -8.85 -3.49 1.72
N SER A 144 -7.76 -4.24 1.58
CA SER A 144 -7.06 -4.91 2.68
C SER A 144 -6.55 -3.90 3.72
N LEU A 145 -5.95 -2.78 3.27
CA LEU A 145 -5.55 -1.68 4.16
C LEU A 145 -6.75 -1.10 4.93
N CYS A 146 -7.86 -0.84 4.26
CA CYS A 146 -9.07 -0.32 4.91
C CYS A 146 -9.63 -1.30 5.94
N ARG A 147 -9.67 -2.60 5.62
CA ARG A 147 -10.11 -3.64 6.55
C ARG A 147 -9.21 -3.73 7.78
N PHE A 148 -7.89 -3.73 7.58
CA PHE A 148 -6.92 -3.68 8.67
C PHE A 148 -7.14 -2.48 9.58
N LEU A 149 -7.23 -1.28 9.02
CA LEU A 149 -7.44 -0.05 9.78
C LEU A 149 -8.80 -0.05 10.51
N ASN A 150 -9.87 -0.54 9.89
CA ASN A 150 -11.17 -0.67 10.54
C ASN A 150 -11.13 -1.68 11.70
N GLY A 151 -10.41 -2.80 11.54
CA GLY A 151 -10.15 -3.73 12.63
C GLY A 151 -9.43 -3.06 13.81
N ALA A 152 -8.55 -2.08 13.52
CA ALA A 152 -7.88 -1.27 14.53
C ALA A 152 -8.72 -0.09 15.06
N GLY A 153 -10.00 0.02 14.66
CA GLY A 153 -10.91 1.04 15.16
C GLY A 153 -11.01 2.31 14.30
N ALA A 154 -10.47 2.31 13.09
CA ALA A 154 -10.75 3.38 12.13
C ALA A 154 -12.22 3.30 11.66
N LYS A 155 -12.70 4.36 11.04
CA LYS A 155 -14.06 4.48 10.49
C LYS A 155 -13.97 4.77 9.00
N ILE A 156 -13.85 3.71 8.20
CA ILE A 156 -13.67 3.77 6.75
C ILE A 156 -14.81 3.02 6.07
N GLU A 157 -15.51 3.70 5.17
CA GLU A 157 -16.59 3.15 4.36
C GLU A 157 -16.27 3.27 2.87
N GLY A 158 -16.86 2.39 2.04
CA GLY A 158 -16.72 2.43 0.59
C GLY A 158 -15.44 1.85 0.03
N ALA A 159 -14.64 1.11 0.83
CA ALA A 159 -13.47 0.39 0.34
C ALA A 159 -13.81 -0.52 -0.85
N GLY A 160 -13.00 -0.49 -1.91
CA GLY A 160 -13.25 -1.23 -3.16
C GLY A 160 -14.23 -0.53 -4.12
N SER A 161 -14.78 0.63 -3.75
CA SER A 161 -15.58 1.49 -4.63
C SER A 161 -14.77 2.69 -5.16
N LYS A 162 -15.39 3.51 -6.02
CA LYS A 162 -14.77 4.77 -6.48
C LYS A 162 -14.78 5.87 -5.42
N THR A 163 -15.51 5.68 -4.31
CA THR A 163 -15.66 6.67 -3.26
C THR A 163 -15.39 6.05 -1.91
N ILE A 164 -14.47 6.61 -1.15
CA ILE A 164 -14.14 6.18 0.22
C ILE A 164 -14.42 7.36 1.15
N ARG A 165 -15.14 7.09 2.25
CA ARG A 165 -15.42 8.04 3.32
C ARG A 165 -14.67 7.62 4.57
N ILE A 166 -14.03 8.57 5.24
CA ILE A 166 -13.20 8.29 6.41
C ILE A 166 -13.51 9.35 7.47
N GLU A 167 -13.97 8.92 8.62
CA GLU A 167 -14.05 9.77 9.80
C GLU A 167 -12.76 9.59 10.62
N GLY A 168 -12.03 10.66 10.84
CA GLY A 168 -10.78 10.61 11.57
C GLY A 168 -10.97 10.24 13.03
N VAL A 169 -10.07 9.42 13.56
CA VAL A 169 -10.09 8.92 14.93
C VAL A 169 -8.91 9.44 15.75
N LYS A 170 -9.10 9.55 17.07
CA LYS A 170 -8.04 10.04 17.98
C LYS A 170 -6.95 8.99 18.22
N LYS A 171 -7.30 7.70 18.14
CA LYS A 171 -6.41 6.58 18.47
C LYS A 171 -6.86 5.34 17.72
N LEU A 172 -5.91 4.57 17.24
CA LEU A 172 -6.11 3.20 16.78
C LEU A 172 -5.81 2.23 17.91
N CYS A 173 -6.46 1.07 17.89
CA CYS A 173 -6.31 0.00 18.88
C CYS A 173 -5.53 -1.17 18.26
N SER A 174 -5.14 -2.14 19.10
CA SER A 174 -4.61 -3.41 18.64
C SER A 174 -5.65 -4.19 17.85
N THR A 175 -5.20 -4.92 16.83
CA THR A 175 -6.03 -5.79 16.02
C THR A 175 -5.23 -6.99 15.52
N GLU A 176 -5.91 -8.09 15.26
CA GLU A 176 -5.38 -9.21 14.50
C GLU A 176 -5.89 -9.13 13.07
N PHE A 177 -5.04 -9.39 12.10
CA PHE A 177 -5.39 -9.30 10.69
C PHE A 177 -4.58 -10.28 9.86
N SER A 178 -5.27 -11.07 9.04
CA SER A 178 -4.64 -11.94 8.05
C SER A 178 -4.54 -11.20 6.72
N ILE A 179 -3.32 -11.03 6.23
CA ILE A 179 -3.05 -10.41 4.93
C ILE A 179 -3.45 -11.40 3.83
N ASP A 180 -4.17 -10.92 2.81
CA ASP A 180 -4.51 -11.71 1.64
C ASP A 180 -3.23 -12.16 0.89
N ALA A 181 -3.30 -13.31 0.21
CA ALA A 181 -2.19 -13.77 -0.62
C ALA A 181 -1.92 -12.78 -1.77
N ASP A 182 -0.65 -12.70 -2.17
CA ASP A 182 -0.20 -11.77 -3.20
C ASP A 182 -0.69 -12.22 -4.59
N ARG A 183 -1.67 -11.49 -5.14
CA ARG A 183 -2.21 -11.73 -6.47
C ARG A 183 -1.20 -11.54 -7.60
N ILE A 184 -0.19 -10.69 -7.40
CA ILE A 184 0.84 -10.43 -8.41
C ILE A 184 1.78 -11.64 -8.51
N VAL A 185 2.20 -12.19 -7.36
CA VAL A 185 2.99 -13.43 -7.31
C VAL A 185 2.19 -14.59 -7.92
N ALA A 186 0.94 -14.76 -7.51
CA ALA A 186 0.09 -15.83 -8.05
C ALA A 186 -0.14 -15.69 -9.55
N GLY A 187 -0.40 -14.48 -10.04
CA GLY A 187 -0.52 -14.19 -11.47
C GLY A 187 0.77 -14.45 -12.25
N THR A 188 1.92 -14.09 -11.69
CA THR A 188 3.24 -14.35 -12.29
C THR A 188 3.50 -15.86 -12.41
N CYS A 189 3.23 -16.63 -11.35
CA CYS A 189 3.36 -18.08 -11.39
C CYS A 189 2.43 -18.71 -12.43
N LEU A 190 1.16 -18.25 -12.52
CA LEU A 190 0.21 -18.69 -13.53
C LEU A 190 0.75 -18.45 -14.94
N ILE A 191 1.26 -17.24 -15.23
CA ILE A 191 1.86 -16.90 -16.52
C ILE A 191 3.12 -17.75 -16.78
N GLY A 192 3.90 -18.05 -15.75
CA GLY A 192 5.05 -18.95 -15.85
C GLY A 192 4.67 -20.34 -16.36
N VAL A 193 3.59 -20.93 -15.84
CA VAL A 193 3.05 -22.21 -16.33
C VAL A 193 2.59 -22.10 -17.80
N LEU A 194 1.97 -20.97 -18.16
CA LEU A 194 1.56 -20.75 -19.56
C LEU A 194 2.77 -20.68 -20.50
N ALA A 195 3.83 -20.07 -20.08
CA ALA A 195 5.03 -19.88 -20.90
C ALA A 195 5.84 -21.19 -21.06
N ALA A 196 5.99 -21.93 -19.98
CA ALA A 196 6.80 -23.16 -19.93
C ALA A 196 6.04 -24.41 -20.36
N GLY A 197 4.71 -24.40 -20.32
CA GLY A 197 3.90 -25.61 -20.40
C GLY A 197 3.90 -26.39 -19.07
N GLY A 198 3.15 -27.49 -19.02
CA GLY A 198 3.07 -28.35 -17.85
C GLY A 198 1.90 -28.05 -16.92
N GLU A 199 2.06 -28.42 -15.64
CA GLU A 199 1.02 -28.34 -14.62
C GLU A 199 1.59 -27.82 -13.30
N ALA A 200 0.84 -26.93 -12.62
CA ALA A 200 1.16 -26.49 -11.27
C ALA A 200 -0.11 -26.21 -10.45
N PHE A 201 -0.04 -26.52 -9.15
CA PHE A 201 -1.06 -26.12 -8.20
C PHE A 201 -0.56 -24.91 -7.39
N LEU A 202 -1.20 -23.76 -7.59
CA LEU A 202 -0.88 -22.52 -6.91
C LEU A 202 -1.66 -22.48 -5.59
N ARG A 203 -1.02 -22.88 -4.49
CA ARG A 203 -1.64 -22.92 -3.17
C ARG A 203 -2.01 -21.53 -2.69
N GLN A 204 -3.18 -21.40 -2.07
CA GLN A 204 -3.71 -20.15 -1.52
C GLN A 204 -3.80 -19.00 -2.55
N ALA A 205 -3.77 -19.29 -3.86
CA ALA A 205 -3.92 -18.26 -4.87
C ALA A 205 -5.26 -17.53 -4.70
N PRO A 206 -5.27 -16.19 -4.67
CA PRO A 206 -6.49 -15.42 -4.47
C PRO A 206 -7.31 -15.37 -5.77
N THR A 207 -7.99 -16.46 -6.10
CA THR A 207 -8.67 -16.70 -7.39
C THR A 207 -9.64 -15.58 -7.76
N GLY A 208 -10.39 -15.04 -6.80
CA GLY A 208 -11.31 -13.92 -7.01
C GLY A 208 -10.62 -12.62 -7.44
N GLN A 209 -9.33 -12.47 -7.13
CA GLN A 209 -8.53 -11.30 -7.51
C GLN A 209 -7.78 -11.50 -8.84
N LEU A 210 -7.82 -12.71 -9.42
CA LEU A 210 -7.14 -13.10 -10.66
C LEU A 210 -8.06 -13.22 -11.87
N THR A 211 -9.31 -12.81 -11.77
CA THR A 211 -10.35 -13.04 -12.79
C THR A 211 -9.94 -12.60 -14.20
N ALA A 212 -9.33 -11.42 -14.33
CA ALA A 212 -8.87 -10.92 -15.62
C ALA A 212 -7.71 -11.75 -16.19
N VAL A 213 -6.73 -12.11 -15.34
CA VAL A 213 -5.57 -12.93 -15.73
C VAL A 213 -6.05 -14.33 -16.15
N ILE A 214 -6.94 -14.93 -15.36
CA ILE A 214 -7.54 -16.24 -15.65
C ILE A 214 -8.29 -16.23 -16.98
N ALA A 215 -9.07 -15.17 -17.25
CA ALA A 215 -9.82 -15.05 -18.49
C ALA A 215 -8.90 -15.00 -19.73
N VAL A 216 -7.80 -14.25 -19.66
CA VAL A 216 -6.79 -14.19 -20.72
C VAL A 216 -6.08 -15.53 -20.87
N ALA A 217 -5.65 -16.13 -19.77
CA ALA A 217 -4.94 -17.40 -19.77
C ALA A 217 -5.77 -18.54 -20.40
N LYS A 218 -7.09 -18.59 -20.09
CA LYS A 218 -8.00 -19.55 -20.74
C LYS A 218 -8.10 -19.34 -22.25
N LYS A 219 -8.15 -18.08 -22.73
CA LYS A 219 -8.12 -17.77 -24.17
C LYS A 219 -6.80 -18.19 -24.85
N MET A 220 -5.72 -18.23 -24.09
CA MET A 220 -4.40 -18.72 -24.54
C MET A 220 -4.26 -20.25 -24.47
N GLY A 221 -5.34 -20.98 -24.15
CA GLY A 221 -5.36 -22.44 -24.12
C GLY A 221 -5.02 -23.06 -22.75
N ALA A 222 -4.95 -22.29 -21.69
CA ALA A 222 -4.76 -22.86 -20.36
C ALA A 222 -6.05 -23.50 -19.84
N GLN A 223 -5.92 -24.67 -19.22
CA GLN A 223 -6.94 -25.27 -18.37
C GLN A 223 -6.72 -24.77 -16.93
N ILE A 224 -7.71 -24.08 -16.39
CA ILE A 224 -7.61 -23.48 -15.06
C ILE A 224 -8.82 -23.91 -14.25
N VAL A 225 -8.56 -24.63 -13.15
CA VAL A 225 -9.57 -25.16 -12.24
C VAL A 225 -9.36 -24.53 -10.86
N PRO A 226 -10.29 -23.67 -10.42
CA PRO A 226 -10.30 -23.19 -9.04
C PRO A 226 -10.58 -24.34 -8.07
N ASP A 227 -9.91 -24.29 -6.92
CA ASP A 227 -10.08 -25.20 -5.81
C ASP A 227 -10.18 -24.41 -4.49
N SER A 228 -10.68 -25.03 -3.42
CA SER A 228 -10.78 -24.41 -2.10
C SER A 228 -9.42 -23.99 -1.52
N GLU A 229 -8.34 -24.70 -1.88
CA GLU A 229 -6.98 -24.44 -1.41
C GLU A 229 -6.12 -23.64 -2.40
N GLY A 230 -6.66 -23.28 -3.58
CA GLY A 230 -5.90 -22.53 -4.56
C GLY A 230 -6.38 -22.68 -6.01
N LEU A 231 -5.43 -22.79 -6.91
CA LEU A 231 -5.68 -22.80 -8.35
C LEU A 231 -4.83 -23.84 -9.07
N LEU A 232 -5.45 -24.82 -9.72
CA LEU A 232 -4.76 -25.73 -10.62
C LEU A 232 -4.65 -25.09 -12.00
N VAL A 233 -3.45 -25.01 -12.52
CA VAL A 233 -3.12 -24.48 -13.85
C VAL A 233 -2.44 -25.55 -14.67
N LYS A 234 -2.95 -25.82 -15.89
CA LYS A 234 -2.37 -26.75 -16.84
C LYS A 234 -2.29 -26.11 -18.21
N ARG A 235 -1.23 -26.36 -18.93
CA ARG A 235 -1.09 -26.10 -20.36
C ARG A 235 -0.35 -27.25 -21.03
N ALA A 236 -0.94 -27.80 -22.09
CA ALA A 236 -0.23 -28.69 -22.98
C ALA A 236 0.96 -27.93 -23.61
N GLY A 237 2.12 -28.57 -23.66
CA GLY A 237 3.32 -28.00 -24.29
C GLY A 237 3.16 -27.81 -25.80
#